data_66d1253eaef35d392e015978d11d05ec
#
_entry.id   66d1253eaef35d392e015978d11d05ec
#
_cell.length_a   1.000
_cell.length_b   1.000
_cell.length_c   1.000
_cell.angle_alpha   90.00
_cell.angle_beta   90.00
_cell.angle_gamma   90.00
#
_symmetry.space_group_name_H-M   'P 1'
#
loop_
_entity.id
_entity.type
_entity.pdbx_description
1 polymer ?
#
loop_
_entity_poly.entity_id
_entity_poly.type
_entity_poly.pdbx_seq_one_letter_code
_entity_poly.pdbx_strand_id
1 'polypeptide(L)'
;MTSRELRKDILRLLVAQYLKLATPDYIAICQCLVFLDDPSMVSDTLRNLLAKDALMAYQIGFELYQNAPQGFLNKVAEFLRGVAPAAAPADAEPEAAESDASPAQASPEKSSSDKLVEILKGDKTTQLNLQFLIRNNKSDQLILKHCKDSCRNTICHTATVIANSFMHSGTTTDKFLRDNLEWLGRATNWAKFTATSSLGVIHKGHEQGALDRMSTYLPKDNNSSPYQDGGGLYALGLIHANHGSDEMIKYLVGQLKDAKDNTVRHGACLGLGLAAMGTENREVYELLNSQLTQDDAVVGESAGIAMGLVMMGTNHQEAINEMCQYAADTQHEKIIRGLAVGVAMIVFNRLEEADSLIDNLMADKDAAIRRCGIYCIAMAYAGSGLNEALRKLLHVAVSDVSDDVRRAAVESIGFVMFRNQDQVPSIVSLLSESYNPSVRYGSAMALGIACAGTGNKEALALLEPLTDDSVAFVRQGAFVAEAMILIQQTDVMQPKVTTFREKLRKTIEDKHEDAITKFGAIIGTGTYFSTFSNYRFSFRNYRCRRSKYCYWSFHAIWPRTCSISCWHASFLAVLVLVPLDSLLVPRIPPKLYHLFEQELGHAQDRH
;
A
#
# COMPACT_ATOMS: atom_id res chain seq x y z
N MET A 1 23.69 -9.93 -15.84
CA MET A 1 23.10 -9.37 -17.09
C MET A 1 22.94 -7.89 -16.89
N THR A 2 23.62 -7.12 -17.70
CA THR A 2 23.85 -5.69 -17.45
C THR A 2 22.85 -4.76 -18.12
N SER A 3 22.03 -5.21 -19.06
CA SER A 3 20.99 -4.36 -19.65
C SER A 3 19.63 -5.05 -19.74
N ARG A 4 18.55 -4.27 -19.61
CA ARG A 4 17.18 -4.75 -19.71
C ARG A 4 16.86 -5.26 -21.11
N GLU A 5 17.40 -4.63 -22.16
CA GLU A 5 17.20 -5.06 -23.55
C GLU A 5 17.78 -6.45 -23.81
N LEU A 6 19.00 -6.72 -23.34
CA LEU A 6 19.58 -8.06 -23.44
C LEU A 6 18.74 -9.10 -22.69
N ARG A 7 18.18 -8.75 -21.52
CA ARG A 7 17.25 -9.62 -20.79
C ARG A 7 15.98 -9.89 -21.60
N LYS A 8 15.40 -8.87 -22.25
CA LYS A 8 14.23 -9.03 -23.10
C LYS A 8 14.52 -9.98 -24.27
N ASP A 9 15.65 -9.84 -24.94
CA ASP A 9 16.00 -10.70 -26.08
C ASP A 9 16.20 -12.18 -25.65
N ILE A 10 16.86 -12.39 -24.53
CA ILE A 10 17.03 -13.74 -23.97
C ILE A 10 15.67 -14.33 -23.56
N LEU A 11 14.79 -13.55 -22.95
CA LEU A 11 13.46 -14.03 -22.56
C LEU A 11 12.59 -14.37 -23.77
N ARG A 12 12.65 -13.59 -24.86
CA ARG A 12 11.97 -13.94 -26.12
C ARG A 12 12.44 -15.29 -26.67
N LEU A 13 13.75 -15.52 -26.66
CA LEU A 13 14.32 -16.81 -27.08
C LEU A 13 13.89 -17.96 -26.17
N LEU A 14 13.88 -17.72 -24.85
CA LEU A 14 13.44 -18.72 -23.86
C LEU A 14 11.96 -19.08 -24.05
N VAL A 15 11.08 -18.11 -24.18
CA VAL A 15 9.65 -18.33 -24.43
C VAL A 15 9.45 -19.16 -25.70
N ALA A 16 10.16 -18.84 -26.79
CA ALA A 16 10.09 -19.60 -28.03
C ALA A 16 10.56 -21.06 -27.88
N GLN A 17 11.51 -21.33 -26.98
CA GLN A 17 11.96 -22.70 -26.70
C GLN A 17 11.02 -23.45 -25.75
N TYR A 18 10.52 -22.79 -24.69
CA TYR A 18 9.54 -23.37 -23.77
C TYR A 18 8.26 -23.82 -24.48
N LEU A 19 7.77 -23.03 -25.45
CA LEU A 19 6.57 -23.39 -26.24
C LEU A 19 6.75 -24.63 -27.11
N LYS A 20 8.00 -25.02 -27.42
CA LYS A 20 8.31 -26.23 -28.21
C LYS A 20 8.40 -27.51 -27.36
N LEU A 21 8.43 -27.40 -26.03
CA LEU A 21 8.51 -28.56 -25.15
C LEU A 21 7.21 -29.38 -25.21
N ALA A 22 7.33 -30.69 -25.00
CA ALA A 22 6.17 -31.58 -24.94
C ALA A 22 5.22 -31.23 -23.77
N THR A 23 5.78 -30.76 -22.66
CA THR A 23 5.06 -30.26 -21.48
C THR A 23 5.58 -28.86 -21.15
N PRO A 24 5.05 -27.81 -21.76
CA PRO A 24 5.50 -26.44 -21.49
C PRO A 24 5.15 -26.00 -20.06
N ASP A 25 6.05 -25.26 -19.42
CA ASP A 25 5.76 -24.56 -18.18
C ASP A 25 5.06 -23.22 -18.52
N TYR A 26 3.74 -23.25 -18.58
CA TYR A 26 2.93 -22.10 -18.95
C TYR A 26 2.99 -20.98 -17.92
N ILE A 27 3.28 -21.26 -16.64
CA ILE A 27 3.43 -20.23 -15.59
C ILE A 27 4.69 -19.42 -15.88
N ALA A 28 5.81 -20.09 -16.10
CA ALA A 28 7.08 -19.43 -16.43
C ALA A 28 6.99 -18.63 -17.76
N ILE A 29 6.29 -19.19 -18.76
CA ILE A 29 6.04 -18.50 -20.04
C ILE A 29 5.27 -17.19 -19.80
N CYS A 30 4.15 -17.23 -19.07
CA CYS A 30 3.35 -16.03 -18.80
C CYS A 30 4.10 -15.00 -17.97
N GLN A 31 4.91 -15.40 -16.99
CA GLN A 31 5.76 -14.51 -16.23
C GLN A 31 6.81 -13.81 -17.12
N CYS A 32 7.42 -14.55 -18.06
CA CYS A 32 8.32 -13.95 -19.05
C CYS A 32 7.60 -12.94 -19.95
N LEU A 33 6.38 -13.27 -20.40
CA LEU A 33 5.58 -12.38 -21.25
C LEU A 33 5.09 -11.12 -20.54
N VAL A 34 4.80 -11.19 -19.24
CA VAL A 34 4.52 -10.01 -18.42
C VAL A 34 5.75 -9.09 -18.35
N PHE A 35 6.95 -9.66 -18.14
CA PHE A 35 8.19 -8.88 -18.15
C PHE A 35 8.49 -8.26 -19.52
N LEU A 36 8.11 -8.94 -20.61
CA LEU A 36 8.25 -8.45 -21.98
C LEU A 36 7.19 -7.42 -22.36
N ASP A 37 6.14 -7.27 -21.54
CA ASP A 37 4.96 -6.43 -21.80
C ASP A 37 4.24 -6.79 -23.12
N ASP A 38 3.98 -8.10 -23.30
CA ASP A 38 3.31 -8.65 -24.49
C ASP A 38 1.95 -9.28 -24.13
N PRO A 39 0.88 -8.48 -24.03
CA PRO A 39 -0.46 -8.97 -23.67
C PRO A 39 -1.09 -9.82 -24.78
N SER A 40 -0.70 -9.64 -26.04
CA SER A 40 -1.26 -10.40 -27.16
C SER A 40 -0.84 -11.87 -27.09
N MET A 41 0.44 -12.14 -26.89
CA MET A 41 0.96 -13.52 -26.74
C MET A 41 0.42 -14.21 -25.48
N VAL A 42 0.19 -13.47 -24.39
CA VAL A 42 -0.47 -14.03 -23.19
C VAL A 42 -1.90 -14.45 -23.52
N SER A 43 -2.66 -13.59 -24.20
CA SER A 43 -4.04 -13.87 -24.62
C SER A 43 -4.13 -15.13 -25.51
N ASP A 44 -3.23 -15.26 -26.50
CA ASP A 44 -3.18 -16.44 -27.38
C ASP A 44 -2.79 -17.71 -26.63
N THR A 45 -1.84 -17.62 -25.71
CA THR A 45 -1.46 -18.73 -24.84
C THR A 45 -2.63 -19.20 -23.98
N LEU A 46 -3.35 -18.26 -23.35
CA LEU A 46 -4.53 -18.56 -22.52
C LEU A 46 -5.68 -19.13 -23.36
N ARG A 47 -5.92 -18.61 -24.57
CA ARG A 47 -6.96 -19.13 -25.49
C ARG A 47 -6.66 -20.57 -25.90
N ASN A 48 -5.39 -20.86 -26.22
CA ASN A 48 -4.95 -22.23 -26.56
C ASN A 48 -5.09 -23.18 -25.36
N LEU A 49 -4.82 -22.69 -24.14
CA LEU A 49 -4.98 -23.47 -22.91
C LEU A 49 -6.45 -23.71 -22.58
N LEU A 50 -7.33 -22.74 -22.74
CA LEU A 50 -8.77 -22.93 -22.52
C LEU A 50 -9.33 -24.09 -23.38
N ALA A 51 -8.79 -24.27 -24.58
CA ALA A 51 -9.20 -25.37 -25.45
C ALA A 51 -8.65 -26.74 -25.02
N LYS A 52 -7.48 -26.79 -24.33
CA LYS A 52 -6.81 -28.01 -23.91
C LYS A 52 -7.04 -28.39 -22.46
N ASP A 53 -6.85 -27.44 -21.55
CA ASP A 53 -6.99 -27.56 -20.10
C ASP A 53 -7.47 -26.25 -19.50
N ALA A 54 -8.77 -26.12 -19.31
CA ALA A 54 -9.39 -24.93 -18.75
C ALA A 54 -8.97 -24.66 -17.30
N LEU A 55 -8.67 -25.70 -16.50
CA LEU A 55 -8.26 -25.52 -15.11
C LEU A 55 -6.88 -24.88 -15.01
N MET A 56 -5.95 -25.30 -15.87
CA MET A 56 -4.61 -24.69 -15.96
C MET A 56 -4.72 -23.23 -16.43
N ALA A 57 -5.59 -22.93 -17.40
CA ALA A 57 -5.82 -21.55 -17.84
C ALA A 57 -6.34 -20.64 -16.70
N TYR A 58 -7.26 -21.14 -15.86
CA TYR A 58 -7.74 -20.39 -14.69
C TYR A 58 -6.66 -20.20 -13.63
N GLN A 59 -5.83 -21.23 -13.39
CA GLN A 59 -4.72 -21.11 -12.44
C GLN A 59 -3.72 -20.04 -12.88
N ILE A 60 -3.38 -20.01 -14.17
CA ILE A 60 -2.53 -18.96 -14.74
C ILE A 60 -3.20 -17.60 -14.67
N GLY A 61 -4.51 -17.51 -14.90
CA GLY A 61 -5.28 -16.28 -14.73
C GLY A 61 -5.17 -15.71 -13.31
N PHE A 62 -5.28 -16.54 -12.27
CA PHE A 62 -5.05 -16.13 -10.88
C PHE A 62 -3.61 -15.69 -10.62
N GLU A 63 -2.63 -16.37 -11.18
CA GLU A 63 -1.20 -16.01 -11.05
C GLU A 63 -0.91 -14.67 -11.74
N LEU A 64 -1.46 -14.45 -12.94
CA LEU A 64 -1.34 -13.18 -13.67
C LEU A 64 -1.98 -12.03 -12.89
N TYR A 65 -3.15 -12.24 -12.32
CA TYR A 65 -3.81 -11.21 -11.50
C TYR A 65 -2.94 -10.77 -10.31
N GLN A 66 -2.17 -11.67 -9.73
CA GLN A 66 -1.30 -11.37 -8.60
C GLN A 66 0.00 -10.64 -9.00
N ASN A 67 0.50 -10.87 -10.21
CA ASN A 67 1.85 -10.47 -10.60
C ASN A 67 1.91 -9.40 -11.70
N ALA A 68 0.81 -9.19 -12.45
CA ALA A 68 0.78 -8.25 -13.57
C ALA A 68 0.07 -6.94 -13.21
N PRO A 69 0.48 -5.80 -13.81
CA PRO A 69 -0.21 -4.53 -13.66
C PRO A 69 -1.63 -4.58 -14.24
N GLN A 70 -2.57 -3.81 -13.65
CA GLN A 70 -3.96 -3.80 -14.08
C GLN A 70 -4.15 -3.37 -15.55
N GLY A 71 -3.38 -2.37 -16.01
CA GLY A 71 -3.41 -1.96 -17.42
C GLY A 71 -3.04 -3.08 -18.39
N PHE A 72 -2.05 -3.92 -18.04
CA PHE A 72 -1.70 -5.11 -18.82
C PHE A 72 -2.83 -6.15 -18.82
N LEU A 73 -3.44 -6.41 -17.67
CA LEU A 73 -4.55 -7.38 -17.53
C LEU A 73 -5.80 -6.94 -18.30
N ASN A 74 -6.10 -5.64 -18.33
CA ASN A 74 -7.20 -5.10 -19.11
C ASN A 74 -6.97 -5.33 -20.62
N LYS A 75 -5.76 -5.07 -21.13
CA LYS A 75 -5.39 -5.38 -22.52
C LYS A 75 -5.53 -6.89 -22.83
N VAL A 76 -5.07 -7.77 -21.94
CA VAL A 76 -5.25 -9.23 -22.10
C VAL A 76 -6.72 -9.61 -22.14
N ALA A 77 -7.56 -9.03 -21.28
CA ALA A 77 -8.99 -9.29 -21.23
C ALA A 77 -9.72 -8.80 -22.49
N GLU A 78 -9.31 -7.67 -23.05
CA GLU A 78 -9.82 -7.15 -24.34
C GLU A 78 -9.47 -8.09 -25.50
N PHE A 79 -8.22 -8.50 -25.59
CA PHE A 79 -7.82 -9.50 -26.61
C PHE A 79 -8.57 -10.81 -26.49
N LEU A 80 -8.83 -11.31 -25.27
CA LEU A 80 -9.62 -12.53 -25.05
C LEU A 80 -11.07 -12.40 -25.51
N ARG A 81 -11.67 -11.22 -25.41
CA ARG A 81 -13.02 -10.92 -25.90
C ARG A 81 -13.09 -10.76 -27.42
N GLY A 82 -11.96 -10.67 -28.11
CA GLY A 82 -11.91 -10.49 -29.56
C GLY A 82 -12.17 -9.06 -30.02
N VAL A 83 -12.16 -8.09 -29.10
CA VAL A 83 -12.19 -6.66 -29.44
C VAL A 83 -10.76 -6.28 -29.83
N ALA A 84 -10.54 -5.98 -31.10
CA ALA A 84 -9.26 -5.39 -31.54
C ALA A 84 -9.09 -4.03 -30.85
N PRO A 85 -7.86 -3.64 -30.40
CA PRO A 85 -7.67 -2.34 -29.77
C PRO A 85 -8.13 -1.25 -30.72
N ALA A 86 -9.03 -0.38 -30.25
CA ALA A 86 -9.50 0.77 -31.00
C ALA A 86 -8.30 1.66 -31.33
N ALA A 87 -7.98 1.77 -32.61
CA ALA A 87 -7.13 2.84 -33.11
C ALA A 87 -7.83 4.17 -32.81
N ALA A 88 -7.07 5.19 -32.44
CA ALA A 88 -7.50 6.50 -31.99
C ALA A 88 -8.71 7.07 -32.78
N PRO A 89 -9.59 7.88 -32.14
CA PRO A 89 -10.90 8.21 -32.68
C PRO A 89 -10.81 9.16 -33.87
N ALA A 90 -11.45 8.77 -34.97
CA ALA A 90 -11.95 9.67 -35.99
C ALA A 90 -13.48 9.71 -35.84
N ASP A 91 -13.99 10.93 -35.82
CA ASP A 91 -15.37 11.34 -35.64
C ASP A 91 -16.44 10.43 -36.26
N ALA A 92 -17.43 9.98 -35.49
CA ALA A 92 -18.78 9.65 -35.94
C ALA A 92 -19.77 9.54 -34.77
N GLU A 93 -20.88 10.24 -34.88
CA GLU A 93 -21.98 10.32 -33.94
C GLU A 93 -22.77 8.98 -33.81
N PRO A 94 -23.45 8.73 -32.67
CA PRO A 94 -24.21 7.49 -32.46
C PRO A 94 -25.65 7.61 -32.91
N GLU A 95 -26.09 6.71 -33.76
CA GLU A 95 -27.53 6.44 -33.96
C GLU A 95 -28.04 5.45 -32.91
N ALA A 96 -29.17 5.85 -32.32
CA ALA A 96 -29.90 5.08 -31.33
C ALA A 96 -30.66 3.91 -31.97
N ALA A 97 -30.58 2.73 -31.35
CA ALA A 97 -31.52 1.64 -31.59
C ALA A 97 -32.01 1.09 -30.26
N GLU A 98 -33.25 1.45 -29.92
CA GLU A 98 -34.07 0.81 -28.89
C GLU A 98 -34.46 -0.61 -29.33
N SER A 99 -34.34 -1.59 -28.44
CA SER A 99 -35.14 -2.80 -28.52
C SER A 99 -35.48 -3.34 -27.15
N ASP A 100 -36.79 -3.30 -26.86
CA ASP A 100 -37.49 -3.98 -25.78
C ASP A 100 -37.18 -5.49 -25.72
N ALA A 101 -36.93 -6.03 -24.54
CA ALA A 101 -37.29 -7.41 -24.21
C ALA A 101 -37.41 -7.62 -22.71
N SER A 102 -38.58 -8.11 -22.32
CA SER A 102 -39.08 -8.52 -21.00
C SER A 102 -38.35 -9.69 -20.34
N PRO A 103 -38.67 -10.00 -19.05
CA PRO A 103 -37.78 -10.63 -18.11
C PRO A 103 -37.93 -12.15 -17.95
N ALA A 104 -36.96 -12.72 -17.30
CA ALA A 104 -36.92 -14.08 -16.71
C ALA A 104 -36.59 -15.25 -17.64
N GLN A 105 -35.32 -15.63 -17.59
CA GLN A 105 -34.94 -17.06 -17.66
C GLN A 105 -33.55 -17.28 -17.04
N ALA A 106 -33.34 -18.47 -16.48
CA ALA A 106 -32.16 -18.96 -15.77
C ALA A 106 -30.86 -18.45 -16.36
N SER A 107 -29.93 -18.03 -15.48
CA SER A 107 -28.61 -17.56 -15.86
C SER A 107 -27.92 -18.57 -16.80
N PRO A 108 -27.57 -18.19 -18.04
CA PRO A 108 -26.80 -19.06 -18.91
C PRO A 108 -25.46 -19.36 -18.24
N GLU A 109 -25.01 -20.61 -18.27
CA GLU A 109 -23.68 -20.96 -17.79
C GLU A 109 -22.66 -20.07 -18.51
N LYS A 110 -21.95 -19.23 -17.73
CA LYS A 110 -20.93 -18.34 -18.26
C LYS A 110 -19.92 -19.15 -19.06
N SER A 111 -19.55 -18.66 -20.23
CA SER A 111 -18.56 -19.34 -21.08
C SER A 111 -17.21 -19.46 -20.34
N SER A 112 -16.38 -20.41 -20.72
CA SER A 112 -15.05 -20.60 -20.08
C SER A 112 -14.18 -19.34 -20.25
N SER A 113 -14.32 -18.62 -21.34
CA SER A 113 -13.62 -17.34 -21.56
C SER A 113 -14.13 -16.22 -20.64
N ASP A 114 -15.46 -16.16 -20.38
CA ASP A 114 -16.01 -15.14 -19.47
C ASP A 114 -15.54 -15.35 -18.02
N LYS A 115 -15.46 -16.62 -17.59
CA LYS A 115 -14.90 -16.97 -16.27
C LYS A 115 -13.43 -16.56 -16.16
N LEU A 116 -12.64 -16.75 -17.22
CA LEU A 116 -11.24 -16.33 -17.24
C LEU A 116 -11.10 -14.81 -17.18
N VAL A 117 -11.94 -14.08 -17.92
CA VAL A 117 -11.97 -12.61 -17.86
C VAL A 117 -12.36 -12.10 -16.46
N GLU A 118 -13.32 -12.73 -15.78
CA GLU A 118 -13.64 -12.43 -14.37
C GLU A 118 -12.45 -12.63 -13.44
N ILE A 119 -11.66 -13.68 -13.66
CA ILE A 119 -10.44 -13.94 -12.88
C ILE A 119 -9.39 -12.85 -13.13
N LEU A 120 -9.13 -12.52 -14.39
CA LEU A 120 -8.14 -11.49 -14.78
C LEU A 120 -8.51 -10.08 -14.28
N LYS A 121 -9.80 -9.76 -14.24
CA LYS A 121 -10.29 -8.50 -13.63
C LYS A 121 -10.18 -8.48 -12.11
N GLY A 122 -9.98 -9.63 -11.48
CA GLY A 122 -9.88 -9.74 -10.03
C GLY A 122 -11.20 -9.94 -9.29
N ASP A 123 -12.35 -9.85 -9.95
CA ASP A 123 -13.68 -10.00 -9.34
C ASP A 123 -13.79 -11.29 -8.55
N LYS A 124 -13.33 -12.38 -9.16
CA LYS A 124 -13.41 -13.71 -8.55
C LYS A 124 -12.48 -13.86 -7.35
N THR A 125 -11.25 -13.36 -7.46
CA THR A 125 -10.27 -13.38 -6.37
C THR A 125 -10.76 -12.55 -5.19
N THR A 126 -11.24 -11.34 -5.47
CA THR A 126 -11.81 -10.44 -4.46
C THR A 126 -13.00 -11.10 -3.77
N GLN A 127 -13.94 -11.66 -4.50
CA GLN A 127 -15.10 -12.37 -3.95
C GLN A 127 -14.71 -13.53 -3.02
N LEU A 128 -13.76 -14.37 -3.43
CA LEU A 128 -13.30 -15.51 -2.64
C LEU A 128 -12.60 -15.05 -1.35
N ASN A 129 -11.73 -14.05 -1.45
CA ASN A 129 -11.04 -13.49 -0.29
C ASN A 129 -12.02 -12.87 0.72
N LEU A 130 -13.00 -12.10 0.24
CA LEU A 130 -14.01 -11.48 1.09
C LEU A 130 -14.90 -12.53 1.79
N GLN A 131 -15.38 -13.52 1.06
CA GLN A 131 -16.15 -14.61 1.67
C GLN A 131 -15.35 -15.33 2.76
N PHE A 132 -14.05 -15.53 2.54
CA PHE A 132 -13.19 -16.14 3.53
C PHE A 132 -13.02 -15.22 4.76
N LEU A 133 -12.70 -13.95 4.56
CA LEU A 133 -12.51 -12.98 5.66
C LEU A 133 -13.78 -12.81 6.51
N ILE A 134 -14.96 -12.73 5.89
CA ILE A 134 -16.24 -12.63 6.60
C ILE A 134 -16.51 -13.87 7.43
N ARG A 135 -16.32 -15.07 6.87
CA ARG A 135 -16.59 -16.34 7.57
C ARG A 135 -15.63 -16.61 8.73
N ASN A 136 -14.39 -16.12 8.62
CA ASN A 136 -13.32 -16.37 9.59
C ASN A 136 -13.02 -15.16 10.49
N ASN A 137 -13.86 -14.14 10.49
CA ASN A 137 -13.70 -12.98 11.36
C ASN A 137 -13.85 -13.38 12.84
N LYS A 138 -12.73 -13.52 13.54
CA LYS A 138 -12.64 -13.85 14.97
C LYS A 138 -11.98 -12.74 15.78
N SER A 139 -12.08 -11.49 15.30
CA SER A 139 -11.50 -10.33 15.96
C SER A 139 -12.14 -10.12 17.34
N ASP A 140 -11.31 -9.98 18.37
CA ASP A 140 -11.76 -9.70 19.73
C ASP A 140 -11.94 -8.19 19.93
N GLN A 141 -13.19 -7.74 20.01
CA GLN A 141 -13.54 -6.34 20.24
C GLN A 141 -13.14 -5.82 21.64
N LEU A 142 -12.90 -6.71 22.62
CA LEU A 142 -12.45 -6.30 23.95
C LEU A 142 -11.10 -5.61 23.91
N ILE A 143 -10.23 -5.98 22.96
CA ILE A 143 -8.92 -5.36 22.75
C ILE A 143 -9.10 -3.87 22.37
N LEU A 144 -9.98 -3.57 21.42
CA LEU A 144 -10.28 -2.20 21.00
C LEU A 144 -10.96 -1.39 22.09
N LYS A 145 -11.87 -2.02 22.85
CA LYS A 145 -12.50 -1.40 24.01
C LYS A 145 -11.46 -1.03 25.05
N HIS A 146 -10.51 -1.91 25.32
CA HIS A 146 -9.40 -1.65 26.23
C HIS A 146 -8.55 -0.45 25.77
N CYS A 147 -8.15 -0.38 24.47
CA CYS A 147 -7.42 0.77 23.92
C CYS A 147 -8.22 2.07 24.09
N LYS A 148 -9.53 2.03 23.79
CA LYS A 148 -10.43 3.19 23.93
C LYS A 148 -10.50 3.71 25.36
N ASP A 149 -10.65 2.81 26.34
CA ASP A 149 -10.87 3.17 27.73
C ASP A 149 -9.57 3.64 28.42
N SER A 150 -8.41 3.13 27.97
CA SER A 150 -7.10 3.45 28.52
C SER A 150 -6.55 4.80 28.05
N CYS A 151 -6.99 5.31 26.89
CA CYS A 151 -6.44 6.52 26.27
C CYS A 151 -7.51 7.56 25.98
N ARG A 152 -7.26 8.83 26.41
CA ARG A 152 -8.23 9.93 26.28
C ARG A 152 -7.78 11.04 25.31
N ASN A 153 -6.55 11.01 24.82
CA ASN A 153 -6.03 12.04 23.91
C ASN A 153 -6.49 11.78 22.45
N THR A 154 -6.50 12.83 21.64
CA THR A 154 -6.94 12.78 20.24
C THR A 154 -6.06 11.88 19.37
N ILE A 155 -4.75 11.80 19.65
CA ILE A 155 -3.80 10.96 18.91
C ILE A 155 -4.15 9.47 19.10
N CYS A 156 -4.36 9.06 20.35
CA CYS A 156 -4.75 7.67 20.64
C CYS A 156 -6.18 7.35 20.18
N HIS A 157 -7.08 8.34 20.15
CA HIS A 157 -8.41 8.18 19.53
C HIS A 157 -8.26 7.79 18.06
N THR A 158 -7.48 8.56 17.29
CA THR A 158 -7.21 8.28 15.87
C THR A 158 -6.51 6.93 15.69
N ALA A 159 -5.52 6.61 16.54
CA ALA A 159 -4.84 5.32 16.52
C ALA A 159 -5.82 4.15 16.74
N THR A 160 -6.78 4.28 17.66
CA THR A 160 -7.78 3.22 17.94
C THR A 160 -8.73 3.03 16.75
N VAL A 161 -9.13 4.10 16.06
CA VAL A 161 -9.93 4.03 14.83
C VAL A 161 -9.17 3.30 13.72
N ILE A 162 -7.90 3.64 13.51
CA ILE A 162 -7.04 2.99 12.52
C ILE A 162 -6.81 1.51 12.89
N ALA A 163 -6.54 1.20 14.16
CA ALA A 163 -6.38 -0.17 14.65
C ALA A 163 -7.65 -1.01 14.39
N ASN A 164 -8.84 -0.44 14.62
CA ASN A 164 -10.10 -1.08 14.27
C ASN A 164 -10.20 -1.39 12.77
N SER A 165 -9.80 -0.46 11.91
CA SER A 165 -9.85 -0.67 10.46
C SER A 165 -8.89 -1.80 10.01
N PHE A 166 -7.71 -1.92 10.62
CA PHE A 166 -6.79 -3.02 10.33
C PHE A 166 -7.31 -4.36 10.84
N MET A 167 -7.86 -4.39 12.05
CA MET A 167 -8.46 -5.60 12.61
C MET A 167 -9.62 -6.12 11.77
N HIS A 168 -10.39 -5.25 11.14
CA HIS A 168 -11.59 -5.58 10.39
C HIS A 168 -11.49 -5.34 8.87
N SER A 169 -10.28 -5.23 8.33
CA SER A 169 -10.06 -4.96 6.89
C SER A 169 -10.76 -6.01 6.01
N GLY A 170 -11.63 -5.57 5.11
CA GLY A 170 -12.39 -6.41 4.19
C GLY A 170 -13.47 -7.32 4.82
N THR A 171 -13.74 -7.19 6.12
CA THR A 171 -14.70 -8.05 6.83
C THR A 171 -16.13 -7.50 6.87
N THR A 172 -16.34 -6.25 6.42
CA THR A 172 -17.60 -5.51 6.54
C THR A 172 -18.11 -5.31 7.98
N THR A 173 -17.31 -5.62 8.99
CA THR A 173 -17.71 -5.58 10.40
C THR A 173 -17.36 -4.22 11.00
N ASP A 174 -18.32 -3.33 11.07
CA ASP A 174 -18.21 -1.98 11.64
C ASP A 174 -18.85 -1.85 13.03
N LYS A 175 -19.13 -2.98 13.69
CA LYS A 175 -19.84 -3.05 14.98
C LYS A 175 -19.18 -2.18 16.05
N PHE A 176 -17.85 -2.20 16.17
CA PHE A 176 -17.14 -1.37 17.15
C PHE A 176 -17.45 0.13 16.96
N LEU A 177 -17.49 0.62 15.74
CA LEU A 177 -17.79 2.03 15.45
C LEU A 177 -19.25 2.35 15.77
N ARG A 178 -20.19 1.48 15.43
CA ARG A 178 -21.63 1.67 15.72
C ARG A 178 -21.92 1.65 17.22
N ASP A 179 -21.27 0.76 17.97
CA ASP A 179 -21.45 0.68 19.42
C ASP A 179 -20.83 1.85 20.18
N ASN A 180 -19.99 2.68 19.53
CA ASN A 180 -19.25 3.78 20.15
C ASN A 180 -19.44 5.13 19.45
N LEU A 181 -20.63 5.42 18.91
CA LEU A 181 -20.90 6.65 18.12
C LEU A 181 -20.62 7.95 18.87
N GLU A 182 -20.95 8.06 20.18
CA GLU A 182 -20.65 9.23 21.00
C GLU A 182 -19.14 9.47 21.12
N TRP A 183 -18.39 8.39 21.31
CA TRP A 183 -16.92 8.48 21.36
C TRP A 183 -16.35 8.86 20.00
N LEU A 184 -16.85 8.28 18.91
CA LEU A 184 -16.44 8.55 17.54
C LEU A 184 -16.76 10.01 17.15
N GLY A 185 -17.91 10.54 17.61
CA GLY A 185 -18.35 11.91 17.36
C GLY A 185 -17.45 13.00 17.99
N ARG A 186 -16.53 12.62 18.90
CA ARG A 186 -15.52 13.53 19.44
C ARG A 186 -14.39 13.83 18.45
N ALA A 187 -14.29 13.08 17.37
CA ALA A 187 -13.34 13.33 16.29
C ALA A 187 -13.64 14.66 15.60
N THR A 188 -12.65 15.52 15.46
CA THR A 188 -12.73 16.81 14.80
C THR A 188 -11.72 16.90 13.67
N ASN A 189 -11.99 17.72 12.65
CA ASN A 189 -11.06 17.99 11.56
C ASN A 189 -10.52 16.70 10.91
N TRP A 190 -9.22 16.56 10.79
CA TRP A 190 -8.56 15.41 10.16
C TRP A 190 -8.83 14.07 10.87
N ALA A 191 -9.08 14.06 12.17
CA ALA A 191 -9.50 12.85 12.88
C ALA A 191 -10.88 12.35 12.39
N LYS A 192 -11.79 13.28 12.03
CA LYS A 192 -13.08 12.96 11.42
C LYS A 192 -12.91 12.42 9.99
N PHE A 193 -12.01 13.02 9.21
CA PHE A 193 -11.62 12.50 7.90
C PHE A 193 -11.12 11.05 8.00
N THR A 194 -10.17 10.78 8.91
CA THR A 194 -9.62 9.43 9.13
C THR A 194 -10.70 8.46 9.60
N ALA A 195 -11.60 8.88 10.48
CA ALA A 195 -12.68 8.03 10.96
C ALA A 195 -13.65 7.63 9.83
N THR A 196 -13.97 8.55 8.93
CA THR A 196 -14.82 8.26 7.78
C THR A 196 -14.10 7.38 6.77
N SER A 197 -12.84 7.68 6.44
CA SER A 197 -12.05 6.89 5.50
C SER A 197 -11.74 5.47 6.00
N SER A 198 -11.71 5.27 7.34
CA SER A 198 -11.53 3.95 7.93
C SER A 198 -12.62 2.94 7.54
N LEU A 199 -13.85 3.42 7.25
CA LEU A 199 -14.93 2.59 6.71
C LEU A 199 -14.57 2.01 5.34
N GLY A 200 -13.82 2.74 4.52
CA GLY A 200 -13.33 2.25 3.24
C GLY A 200 -12.42 1.03 3.37
N VAL A 201 -11.58 0.99 4.43
CA VAL A 201 -10.73 -0.18 4.71
C VAL A 201 -11.55 -1.37 5.19
N ILE A 202 -12.55 -1.15 6.06
CA ILE A 202 -13.44 -2.20 6.57
C ILE A 202 -14.24 -2.83 5.44
N HIS A 203 -14.68 -2.02 4.47
CA HIS A 203 -15.47 -2.46 3.31
C HIS A 203 -14.64 -2.68 2.04
N LYS A 204 -13.30 -2.74 2.12
CA LYS A 204 -12.42 -2.91 0.97
C LYS A 204 -12.85 -4.10 0.10
N GLY A 205 -12.99 -3.86 -1.20
CA GLY A 205 -13.36 -4.87 -2.20
C GLY A 205 -14.86 -5.18 -2.29
N HIS A 206 -15.70 -4.64 -1.39
CA HIS A 206 -17.16 -4.77 -1.46
C HIS A 206 -17.77 -3.69 -2.35
N GLU A 207 -17.51 -3.75 -3.64
CA GLU A 207 -17.86 -2.72 -4.62
C GLU A 207 -19.35 -2.58 -4.83
N GLN A 208 -20.05 -3.73 -4.93
CA GLN A 208 -21.51 -3.73 -5.15
C GLN A 208 -22.22 -3.00 -4.00
N GLY A 209 -22.97 -1.93 -4.33
CA GLY A 209 -23.68 -1.11 -3.36
C GLY A 209 -22.77 -0.26 -2.45
N ALA A 210 -21.52 0.02 -2.84
CA ALA A 210 -20.62 0.88 -2.10
C ALA A 210 -21.16 2.31 -1.98
N LEU A 211 -21.71 2.86 -3.06
CA LEU A 211 -22.32 4.20 -3.07
C LEU A 211 -23.49 4.30 -2.08
N ASP A 212 -24.37 3.30 -2.04
CA ASP A 212 -25.51 3.30 -1.11
C ASP A 212 -25.06 3.26 0.35
N ARG A 213 -24.08 2.40 0.65
CA ARG A 213 -23.52 2.27 2.01
C ARG A 213 -22.81 3.53 2.48
N MET A 214 -22.09 4.19 1.57
CA MET A 214 -21.37 5.42 1.88
C MET A 214 -22.21 6.69 1.72
N SER A 215 -23.45 6.59 1.23
CA SER A 215 -24.32 7.73 0.90
C SER A 215 -24.49 8.78 2.00
N THR A 216 -24.40 8.40 3.27
CA THR A 216 -24.48 9.31 4.42
C THR A 216 -23.20 10.11 4.66
N TYR A 217 -22.08 9.68 4.09
CA TYR A 217 -20.74 10.25 4.26
C TYR A 217 -20.24 10.96 3.01
N LEU A 218 -21.02 10.94 1.93
CA LEU A 218 -20.70 11.60 0.66
C LEU A 218 -21.20 13.04 0.65
N PRO A 219 -20.60 13.94 -0.16
CA PRO A 219 -21.04 15.30 -0.31
C PRO A 219 -22.53 15.41 -0.64
N LYS A 220 -23.27 16.24 0.10
CA LYS A 220 -24.69 16.58 -0.12
C LYS A 220 -24.84 18.09 -0.07
N ASP A 221 -25.87 18.59 -0.75
CA ASP A 221 -26.08 20.02 -0.98
C ASP A 221 -26.23 20.90 0.26
N ASN A 222 -26.44 20.34 1.47
CA ASN A 222 -26.60 21.13 2.68
C ASN A 222 -26.04 20.44 3.93
N ASN A 223 -25.07 21.10 4.58
CA ASN A 223 -24.64 20.92 5.98
C ASN A 223 -23.80 19.69 6.34
N SER A 224 -23.07 19.10 5.41
CA SER A 224 -22.05 18.11 5.76
C SER A 224 -20.72 18.77 6.15
N SER A 225 -19.91 18.08 6.95
CA SER A 225 -18.57 18.55 7.29
C SER A 225 -17.60 18.24 6.14
N PRO A 226 -16.82 19.23 5.63
CA PRO A 226 -15.87 18.98 4.53
C PRO A 226 -14.89 17.83 4.81
N TYR A 227 -14.51 17.63 6.07
CA TYR A 227 -13.66 16.52 6.49
C TYR A 227 -14.36 15.15 6.38
N GLN A 228 -15.66 15.12 6.64
CA GLN A 228 -16.46 13.89 6.47
C GLN A 228 -16.62 13.55 5.00
N ASP A 229 -16.96 14.55 4.18
CA ASP A 229 -17.19 14.39 2.75
C ASP A 229 -15.91 13.96 2.03
N GLY A 230 -14.78 14.63 2.31
CA GLY A 230 -13.48 14.22 1.80
C GLY A 230 -13.09 12.81 2.24
N GLY A 231 -13.31 12.47 3.53
CA GLY A 231 -13.10 11.13 4.05
C GLY A 231 -13.98 10.07 3.37
N GLY A 232 -15.23 10.43 3.00
CA GLY A 232 -16.17 9.57 2.28
C GLY A 232 -15.72 9.27 0.83
N LEU A 233 -15.26 10.29 0.11
CA LEU A 233 -14.70 10.12 -1.25
C LEU A 233 -13.43 9.28 -1.23
N TYR A 234 -12.56 9.49 -0.24
CA TYR A 234 -11.39 8.66 -0.04
C TYR A 234 -11.75 7.22 0.31
N ALA A 235 -12.78 6.99 1.15
CA ALA A 235 -13.28 5.67 1.47
C ALA A 235 -13.78 4.91 0.22
N LEU A 236 -14.46 5.59 -0.71
CA LEU A 236 -14.85 4.99 -1.99
C LEU A 236 -13.63 4.54 -2.80
N GLY A 237 -12.59 5.37 -2.87
CA GLY A 237 -11.32 5.00 -3.50
C GLY A 237 -10.67 3.77 -2.85
N LEU A 238 -10.72 3.65 -1.51
CA LEU A 238 -10.21 2.48 -0.78
C LEU A 238 -11.01 1.21 -1.05
N ILE A 239 -12.35 1.31 -1.18
CA ILE A 239 -13.21 0.17 -1.53
C ILE A 239 -12.88 -0.36 -2.93
N HIS A 240 -12.69 0.54 -3.89
CA HIS A 240 -12.43 0.23 -5.30
C HIS A 240 -10.93 0.25 -5.67
N ALA A 241 -10.04 0.21 -4.69
CA ALA A 241 -8.61 0.33 -4.93
C ALA A 241 -8.08 -0.79 -5.84
N ASN A 242 -7.35 -0.40 -6.90
CA ASN A 242 -6.75 -1.29 -7.89
C ASN A 242 -7.75 -2.10 -8.71
N HIS A 243 -8.97 -1.60 -8.90
CA HIS A 243 -10.01 -2.30 -9.68
C HIS A 243 -10.26 -1.65 -11.05
N GLY A 244 -9.94 -0.37 -11.20
CA GLY A 244 -10.08 0.36 -12.46
C GLY A 244 -11.51 0.46 -12.96
N SER A 245 -12.51 0.51 -12.05
CA SER A 245 -13.92 0.63 -12.42
C SER A 245 -14.22 1.98 -13.07
N ASP A 246 -14.56 1.99 -14.36
CA ASP A 246 -14.90 3.21 -15.11
C ASP A 246 -16.03 4.01 -14.50
N GLU A 247 -17.05 3.32 -13.96
CA GLU A 247 -18.21 3.96 -13.32
C GLU A 247 -17.78 4.75 -12.08
N MET A 248 -16.95 4.14 -11.22
CA MET A 248 -16.44 4.79 -10.02
C MET A 248 -15.46 5.92 -10.33
N ILE A 249 -14.60 5.73 -11.34
CA ILE A 249 -13.69 6.78 -11.81
C ILE A 249 -14.48 8.00 -12.30
N LYS A 250 -15.51 7.80 -13.14
CA LYS A 250 -16.39 8.88 -13.63
C LYS A 250 -17.11 9.59 -12.48
N TYR A 251 -17.62 8.85 -11.49
CA TYR A 251 -18.25 9.43 -10.31
C TYR A 251 -17.27 10.32 -9.53
N LEU A 252 -16.07 9.83 -9.22
CA LEU A 252 -15.05 10.59 -8.47
C LEU A 252 -14.54 11.81 -9.25
N VAL A 253 -14.40 11.71 -10.59
CA VAL A 253 -14.07 12.83 -11.47
C VAL A 253 -15.15 13.92 -11.37
N GLY A 254 -16.44 13.55 -11.40
CA GLY A 254 -17.54 14.48 -11.20
C GLY A 254 -17.47 15.19 -9.85
N GLN A 255 -17.28 14.42 -8.77
CA GLN A 255 -17.16 14.97 -7.42
C GLN A 255 -15.95 15.91 -7.25
N LEU A 256 -14.80 15.59 -7.89
CA LEU A 256 -13.62 16.46 -7.84
C LEU A 256 -13.84 17.79 -8.57
N LYS A 257 -14.56 17.78 -9.70
CA LYS A 257 -14.90 18.99 -10.46
C LYS A 257 -15.87 19.91 -9.70
N ASP A 258 -16.83 19.31 -8.99
CA ASP A 258 -17.87 20.03 -8.25
C ASP A 258 -17.41 20.49 -6.85
N ALA A 259 -16.29 19.96 -6.34
CA ALA A 259 -15.78 20.23 -5.01
C ALA A 259 -15.33 21.69 -4.86
N LYS A 260 -15.86 22.39 -3.84
CA LYS A 260 -15.50 23.77 -3.49
C LYS A 260 -14.45 23.85 -2.40
N ASP A 261 -14.46 22.90 -1.46
CA ASP A 261 -13.56 22.88 -0.30
C ASP A 261 -12.30 22.06 -0.60
N ASN A 262 -11.15 22.56 -0.15
CA ASN A 262 -9.85 21.91 -0.39
C ASN A 262 -9.72 20.55 0.31
N THR A 263 -10.41 20.35 1.45
CA THR A 263 -10.42 19.06 2.15
C THR A 263 -11.19 18.01 1.35
N VAL A 264 -12.30 18.41 0.71
CA VAL A 264 -13.08 17.53 -0.18
C VAL A 264 -12.26 17.17 -1.41
N ARG A 265 -11.59 18.15 -2.04
CA ARG A 265 -10.68 17.93 -3.18
C ARG A 265 -9.55 16.99 -2.80
N HIS A 266 -8.95 17.15 -1.63
CA HIS A 266 -7.91 16.25 -1.11
C HIS A 266 -8.39 14.80 -1.05
N GLY A 267 -9.57 14.55 -0.46
CA GLY A 267 -10.16 13.21 -0.41
C GLY A 267 -10.52 12.65 -1.78
N ALA A 268 -11.07 13.49 -2.67
CA ALA A 268 -11.40 13.10 -4.05
C ALA A 268 -10.15 12.74 -4.88
N CYS A 269 -9.06 13.52 -4.77
CA CYS A 269 -7.79 13.21 -5.45
C CYS A 269 -7.22 11.85 -4.99
N LEU A 270 -7.15 11.62 -3.67
CA LEU A 270 -6.67 10.33 -3.14
C LEU A 270 -7.57 9.17 -3.56
N GLY A 271 -8.90 9.37 -3.48
CA GLY A 271 -9.88 8.37 -3.90
C GLY A 271 -9.76 8.02 -5.38
N LEU A 272 -9.62 9.04 -6.23
CA LEU A 272 -9.46 8.89 -7.67
C LEU A 272 -8.14 8.19 -8.03
N GLY A 273 -7.03 8.57 -7.37
CA GLY A 273 -5.72 7.91 -7.55
C GLY A 273 -5.76 6.42 -7.21
N LEU A 274 -6.47 6.03 -6.14
CA LEU A 274 -6.63 4.62 -5.77
C LEU A 274 -7.54 3.85 -6.72
N ALA A 275 -8.68 4.42 -7.11
CA ALA A 275 -9.63 3.78 -8.03
C ALA A 275 -9.04 3.59 -9.43
N ALA A 276 -8.22 4.55 -9.89
CA ALA A 276 -7.56 4.51 -11.20
C ALA A 276 -6.08 4.03 -11.12
N MET A 277 -5.69 3.33 -10.05
CA MET A 277 -4.32 2.87 -9.83
C MET A 277 -3.82 2.00 -11.00
N GLY A 278 -2.69 2.39 -11.62
CA GLY A 278 -2.02 1.63 -12.68
C GLY A 278 -2.83 1.51 -13.98
N THR A 279 -3.83 2.35 -14.19
CA THR A 279 -4.64 2.35 -15.42
C THR A 279 -4.03 3.14 -16.57
N GLU A 280 -3.02 3.98 -16.31
CA GLU A 280 -2.41 4.89 -17.29
C GLU A 280 -3.42 5.88 -17.92
N ASN A 281 -4.52 6.18 -17.21
CA ASN A 281 -5.57 7.04 -17.73
C ASN A 281 -5.10 8.50 -17.79
N ARG A 282 -4.87 9.01 -18.99
CA ARG A 282 -4.38 10.37 -19.24
C ARG A 282 -5.37 11.44 -18.81
N GLU A 283 -6.67 11.25 -19.04
CA GLU A 283 -7.69 12.23 -18.64
C GLU A 283 -7.71 12.45 -17.13
N VAL A 284 -7.58 11.35 -16.37
CA VAL A 284 -7.48 11.41 -14.90
C VAL A 284 -6.18 12.10 -14.48
N TYR A 285 -5.05 11.78 -15.13
CA TYR A 285 -3.76 12.40 -14.84
C TYR A 285 -3.79 13.92 -15.08
N GLU A 286 -4.32 14.37 -16.22
CA GLU A 286 -4.44 15.79 -16.57
C GLU A 286 -5.36 16.55 -15.60
N LEU A 287 -6.46 15.92 -15.18
CA LEU A 287 -7.34 16.50 -14.17
C LEU A 287 -6.61 16.69 -12.83
N LEU A 288 -5.86 15.68 -12.39
CA LEU A 288 -5.07 15.77 -11.15
C LEU A 288 -3.96 16.82 -11.26
N ASN A 289 -3.29 16.92 -12.42
CA ASN A 289 -2.30 17.96 -12.70
C ASN A 289 -2.93 19.36 -12.63
N SER A 290 -4.14 19.54 -13.12
CA SER A 290 -4.88 20.79 -12.99
C SER A 290 -5.20 21.16 -11.53
N GLN A 291 -5.34 20.18 -10.63
CA GLN A 291 -5.48 20.44 -9.21
C GLN A 291 -4.14 20.78 -8.56
N LEU A 292 -3.05 20.14 -8.99
CA LEU A 292 -1.69 20.42 -8.50
C LEU A 292 -1.29 21.86 -8.80
N THR A 293 -1.55 22.35 -10.02
CA THR A 293 -1.18 23.69 -10.48
C THR A 293 -1.93 24.83 -9.77
N GLN A 294 -2.94 24.54 -8.95
CA GLN A 294 -3.57 25.53 -8.06
C GLN A 294 -2.69 25.93 -6.87
N ASP A 295 -1.58 25.22 -6.65
CA ASP A 295 -0.57 25.45 -5.60
C ASP A 295 -1.12 25.53 -4.17
N ASP A 296 -2.22 24.81 -3.88
CA ASP A 296 -2.71 24.61 -2.53
C ASP A 296 -1.98 23.45 -1.86
N ALA A 297 -1.41 23.68 -0.67
CA ALA A 297 -0.58 22.71 0.03
C ALA A 297 -1.31 21.40 0.38
N VAL A 298 -2.63 21.44 0.62
CA VAL A 298 -3.43 20.27 1.00
C VAL A 298 -3.84 19.48 -0.24
N VAL A 299 -4.31 20.17 -1.27
CA VAL A 299 -4.75 19.54 -2.52
C VAL A 299 -3.55 19.04 -3.32
N GLY A 300 -2.48 19.85 -3.41
CA GLY A 300 -1.29 19.50 -4.17
C GLY A 300 -0.56 18.26 -3.63
N GLU A 301 -0.52 18.06 -2.30
CA GLU A 301 0.03 16.83 -1.71
C GLU A 301 -0.72 15.58 -2.20
N SER A 302 -2.05 15.61 -2.12
CA SER A 302 -2.89 14.48 -2.56
C SER A 302 -2.89 14.28 -4.07
N ALA A 303 -2.86 15.36 -4.84
CA ALA A 303 -2.79 15.32 -6.30
C ALA A 303 -1.47 14.68 -6.77
N GLY A 304 -0.32 15.07 -6.18
CA GLY A 304 0.98 14.47 -6.49
C GLY A 304 1.03 12.96 -6.21
N ILE A 305 0.50 12.51 -5.08
CA ILE A 305 0.38 11.08 -4.76
C ILE A 305 -0.54 10.37 -5.76
N ALA A 306 -1.70 10.96 -6.07
CA ALA A 306 -2.69 10.39 -6.97
C ALA A 306 -2.17 10.25 -8.41
N MET A 307 -1.45 11.26 -8.92
CA MET A 307 -0.78 11.20 -10.23
C MET A 307 0.20 10.03 -10.31
N GLY A 308 1.01 9.84 -9.25
CA GLY A 308 1.91 8.70 -9.14
C GLY A 308 1.20 7.35 -9.10
N LEU A 309 0.04 7.26 -8.42
CA LEU A 309 -0.77 6.04 -8.38
C LEU A 309 -1.35 5.69 -9.75
N VAL A 310 -1.91 6.66 -10.48
CA VAL A 310 -2.47 6.45 -11.82
C VAL A 310 -1.42 5.95 -12.80
N MET A 311 -0.21 6.53 -12.76
CA MET A 311 0.91 6.22 -13.65
C MET A 311 1.88 5.19 -13.06
N MET A 312 1.46 4.40 -12.07
CA MET A 312 2.33 3.48 -11.33
C MET A 312 3.02 2.47 -12.25
N GLY A 313 4.36 2.42 -12.17
CA GLY A 313 5.18 1.45 -12.89
C GLY A 313 5.31 1.69 -14.39
N THR A 314 4.84 2.81 -14.93
CA THR A 314 4.89 3.12 -16.38
C THR A 314 6.26 3.63 -16.83
N ASN A 315 7.02 4.26 -15.94
CA ASN A 315 8.25 5.02 -16.27
C ASN A 315 8.01 6.13 -17.32
N HIS A 316 6.83 6.79 -17.24
CA HIS A 316 6.45 7.81 -18.20
C HIS A 316 7.27 9.08 -18.00
N GLN A 317 8.20 9.36 -18.91
CA GLN A 317 9.22 10.41 -18.76
C GLN A 317 8.63 11.82 -18.71
N GLU A 318 7.57 12.11 -19.50
CA GLU A 318 6.90 13.42 -19.47
C GLU A 318 6.31 13.69 -18.09
N ALA A 319 5.56 12.73 -17.52
CA ALA A 319 4.98 12.85 -16.20
C ALA A 319 6.05 13.04 -15.11
N ILE A 320 7.15 12.28 -15.18
CA ILE A 320 8.29 12.42 -14.24
C ILE A 320 8.88 13.83 -14.35
N ASN A 321 9.12 14.32 -15.56
CA ASN A 321 9.71 15.64 -15.78
C ASN A 321 8.80 16.77 -15.27
N GLU A 322 7.49 16.72 -15.58
CA GLU A 322 6.51 17.68 -15.09
C GLU A 322 6.45 17.71 -13.55
N MET A 323 6.38 16.56 -12.92
CA MET A 323 6.32 16.45 -11.45
C MET A 323 7.61 16.91 -10.77
N CYS A 324 8.78 16.58 -11.34
CA CYS A 324 10.07 17.00 -10.81
C CYS A 324 10.28 18.51 -10.98
N GLN A 325 9.87 19.08 -12.13
CA GLN A 325 9.96 20.51 -12.36
C GLN A 325 9.05 21.26 -11.39
N TYR A 326 7.80 20.82 -11.21
CA TYR A 326 6.89 21.45 -10.26
C TYR A 326 7.40 21.35 -8.81
N ALA A 327 8.02 20.23 -8.44
CA ALA A 327 8.65 20.07 -7.13
C ALA A 327 9.82 21.05 -6.89
N ALA A 328 10.53 21.45 -7.94
CA ALA A 328 11.60 22.45 -7.84
C ALA A 328 11.07 23.89 -7.78
N ASP A 329 9.91 24.15 -8.36
CA ASP A 329 9.32 25.50 -8.46
C ASP A 329 8.46 25.88 -7.25
N THR A 330 7.77 24.90 -6.61
CA THR A 330 6.86 25.18 -5.49
C THR A 330 7.59 25.45 -4.17
N GLN A 331 7.02 26.37 -3.36
CA GLN A 331 7.50 26.67 -2.00
C GLN A 331 6.84 25.80 -0.92
N HIS A 332 5.85 24.97 -1.29
CA HIS A 332 5.10 24.15 -0.35
C HIS A 332 5.75 22.80 -0.12
N GLU A 333 6.44 22.62 0.99
CA GLU A 333 7.09 21.36 1.37
C GLU A 333 6.14 20.13 1.33
N LYS A 334 4.84 20.33 1.63
CA LYS A 334 3.84 19.24 1.55
C LYS A 334 3.64 18.75 0.12
N ILE A 335 3.59 19.67 -0.84
CA ILE A 335 3.49 19.33 -2.26
C ILE A 335 4.72 18.54 -2.70
N ILE A 336 5.93 19.03 -2.34
CA ILE A 336 7.17 18.32 -2.65
C ILE A 336 7.16 16.88 -2.10
N ARG A 337 6.63 16.69 -0.88
CA ARG A 337 6.49 15.36 -0.29
C ARG A 337 5.53 14.45 -1.07
N GLY A 338 4.37 14.99 -1.46
CA GLY A 338 3.40 14.25 -2.28
C GLY A 338 3.97 13.84 -3.63
N LEU A 339 4.64 14.79 -4.32
CA LEU A 339 5.32 14.56 -5.59
C LEU A 339 6.45 13.54 -5.46
N ALA A 340 7.25 13.60 -4.39
CA ALA A 340 8.33 12.64 -4.14
C ALA A 340 7.81 11.19 -4.08
N VAL A 341 6.69 10.97 -3.41
CA VAL A 341 6.05 9.65 -3.36
C VAL A 341 5.48 9.28 -4.74
N GLY A 342 4.84 10.24 -5.43
CA GLY A 342 4.27 10.03 -6.76
C GLY A 342 5.32 9.63 -7.80
N VAL A 343 6.43 10.37 -7.90
CA VAL A 343 7.54 10.07 -8.83
C VAL A 343 8.13 8.68 -8.54
N ALA A 344 8.31 8.35 -7.26
CA ALA A 344 8.80 7.02 -6.87
C ALA A 344 7.85 5.89 -7.32
N MET A 345 6.53 6.11 -7.28
CA MET A 345 5.55 5.12 -7.77
C MET A 345 5.61 4.94 -9.28
N ILE A 346 5.86 6.01 -10.06
CA ILE A 346 5.96 5.92 -11.53
C ILE A 346 7.11 5.00 -11.95
N VAL A 347 8.22 5.01 -11.21
CA VAL A 347 9.40 4.15 -11.50
C VAL A 347 9.35 2.78 -10.82
N PHE A 348 8.22 2.36 -10.25
CA PHE A 348 8.08 1.09 -9.56
C PHE A 348 8.53 -0.10 -10.42
N ASN A 349 9.44 -0.93 -9.88
CA ASN A 349 10.00 -2.14 -10.51
C ASN A 349 10.69 -1.92 -11.87
N ARG A 350 11.20 -0.70 -12.14
CA ARG A 350 11.88 -0.37 -13.41
C ARG A 350 13.39 -0.61 -13.38
N LEU A 351 13.95 -0.89 -12.20
CA LEU A 351 15.38 -1.22 -12.03
C LEU A 351 16.30 -0.12 -12.63
N GLU A 352 17.25 -0.52 -13.50
CA GLU A 352 18.27 0.35 -14.10
C GLU A 352 17.70 1.47 -14.98
N GLU A 353 16.46 1.39 -15.42
CA GLU A 353 15.80 2.46 -16.17
C GLU A 353 15.61 3.74 -15.34
N ALA A 354 15.58 3.58 -14.00
CA ALA A 354 15.44 4.71 -13.09
C ALA A 354 16.78 5.33 -12.65
N ASP A 355 17.93 4.73 -12.98
CA ASP A 355 19.23 5.14 -12.42
C ASP A 355 19.58 6.59 -12.76
N SER A 356 19.35 7.03 -14.01
CA SER A 356 19.62 8.41 -14.41
C SER A 356 18.78 9.44 -13.63
N LEU A 357 17.52 9.12 -13.37
CA LEU A 357 16.64 9.94 -12.53
C LEU A 357 17.13 9.96 -11.09
N ILE A 358 17.45 8.79 -10.54
CA ILE A 358 17.95 8.63 -9.17
C ILE A 358 19.21 9.46 -8.96
N ASP A 359 20.20 9.35 -9.85
CA ASP A 359 21.47 10.06 -9.72
C ASP A 359 21.28 11.58 -9.80
N ASN A 360 20.37 12.06 -10.65
CA ASN A 360 20.01 13.48 -10.73
C ASN A 360 19.35 13.99 -9.44
N LEU A 361 18.35 13.26 -8.91
CA LEU A 361 17.65 13.66 -7.69
C LEU A 361 18.56 13.59 -6.44
N MET A 362 19.48 12.63 -6.38
CA MET A 362 20.43 12.48 -5.28
C MET A 362 21.50 13.56 -5.23
N ALA A 363 21.81 14.20 -6.36
CA ALA A 363 22.79 15.29 -6.47
C ALA A 363 22.21 16.65 -6.06
N ASP A 364 20.90 16.75 -5.79
CA ASP A 364 20.24 18.02 -5.51
C ASP A 364 20.63 18.58 -4.13
N LYS A 365 20.59 19.92 -4.01
CA LYS A 365 20.87 20.64 -2.76
C LYS A 365 19.74 20.51 -1.74
N ASP A 366 18.50 20.41 -2.20
CA ASP A 366 17.33 20.26 -1.34
C ASP A 366 17.22 18.83 -0.79
N ALA A 367 17.14 18.71 0.52
CA ALA A 367 16.97 17.45 1.21
C ALA A 367 15.64 16.73 0.85
N ALA A 368 14.57 17.49 0.54
CA ALA A 368 13.30 16.91 0.13
C ALA A 368 13.39 16.24 -1.25
N ILE A 369 14.15 16.84 -2.17
CA ILE A 369 14.41 16.26 -3.51
C ILE A 369 15.36 15.06 -3.39
N ARG A 370 16.42 15.12 -2.57
CA ARG A 370 17.27 13.95 -2.33
C ARG A 370 16.48 12.79 -1.73
N ARG A 371 15.53 13.07 -0.82
CA ARG A 371 14.63 12.04 -0.28
C ARG A 371 13.75 11.42 -1.36
N CYS A 372 13.30 12.20 -2.37
CA CYS A 372 12.62 11.66 -3.55
C CYS A 372 13.51 10.63 -4.27
N GLY A 373 14.78 10.94 -4.50
CA GLY A 373 15.76 10.00 -5.08
C GLY A 373 15.87 8.69 -4.30
N ILE A 374 15.87 8.77 -2.96
CA ILE A 374 15.86 7.58 -2.08
C ILE A 374 14.58 6.75 -2.25
N TYR A 375 13.41 7.37 -2.32
CA TYR A 375 12.15 6.65 -2.57
C TYR A 375 12.12 6.03 -3.96
N CYS A 376 12.72 6.69 -4.97
CA CYS A 376 12.89 6.10 -6.30
C CYS A 376 13.76 4.83 -6.24
N ILE A 377 14.86 4.81 -5.47
CA ILE A 377 15.65 3.58 -5.25
C ILE A 377 14.77 2.49 -4.60
N ALA A 378 14.02 2.83 -3.54
CA ALA A 378 13.17 1.89 -2.84
C ALA A 378 12.14 1.21 -3.76
N MET A 379 11.49 2.01 -4.62
CA MET A 379 10.43 1.53 -5.50
C MET A 379 10.97 0.87 -6.76
N ALA A 380 11.96 1.45 -7.43
CA ALA A 380 12.55 0.88 -8.64
C ALA A 380 13.19 -0.50 -8.37
N TYR A 381 13.86 -0.63 -7.24
CA TYR A 381 14.58 -1.84 -6.84
C TYR A 381 13.85 -2.68 -5.79
N ALA A 382 12.55 -2.50 -5.62
CA ALA A 382 11.76 -3.22 -4.62
C ALA A 382 11.91 -4.74 -4.76
N GLY A 383 12.38 -5.40 -3.69
CA GLY A 383 12.60 -6.84 -3.64
C GLY A 383 13.67 -7.41 -4.58
N SER A 384 14.47 -6.57 -5.22
CA SER A 384 15.57 -7.03 -6.10
C SER A 384 16.73 -7.65 -5.33
N GLY A 385 16.99 -7.17 -4.11
CA GLY A 385 18.15 -7.54 -3.32
C GLY A 385 19.49 -7.15 -3.97
N LEU A 386 19.49 -6.19 -4.90
CA LEU A 386 20.70 -5.79 -5.63
C LEU A 386 21.67 -5.04 -4.72
N ASN A 387 22.92 -5.54 -4.67
CA ASN A 387 23.97 -4.98 -3.83
C ASN A 387 24.34 -3.52 -4.20
N GLU A 388 24.15 -3.12 -5.44
CA GLU A 388 24.46 -1.77 -5.89
C GLU A 388 23.48 -0.75 -5.28
N ALA A 389 22.17 -1.01 -5.36
CA ALA A 389 21.17 -0.20 -4.70
C ALA A 389 21.38 -0.16 -3.18
N LEU A 390 21.68 -1.32 -2.58
CA LEU A 390 21.95 -1.42 -1.15
C LEU A 390 23.16 -0.58 -0.72
N ARG A 391 24.26 -0.60 -1.49
CA ARG A 391 25.45 0.22 -1.22
C ARG A 391 25.16 1.71 -1.30
N LYS A 392 24.38 2.16 -2.33
CA LYS A 392 23.93 3.55 -2.43
C LYS A 392 23.15 3.95 -1.17
N LEU A 393 22.19 3.14 -0.73
CA LEU A 393 21.37 3.41 0.46
C LEU A 393 22.20 3.45 1.76
N LEU A 394 23.08 2.48 1.98
CA LEU A 394 23.97 2.44 3.16
C LEU A 394 24.91 3.64 3.19
N HIS A 395 25.44 4.06 2.04
CA HIS A 395 26.28 5.25 1.97
C HIS A 395 25.49 6.50 2.41
N VAL A 396 24.31 6.71 1.88
CA VAL A 396 23.46 7.87 2.23
C VAL A 396 23.02 7.83 3.70
N ALA A 397 22.69 6.65 4.22
CA ALA A 397 22.27 6.48 5.60
C ALA A 397 23.29 7.00 6.63
N VAL A 398 24.59 7.04 6.28
CA VAL A 398 25.66 7.52 7.17
C VAL A 398 26.25 8.87 6.74
N SER A 399 26.15 9.26 5.46
CA SER A 399 26.86 10.43 4.92
C SER A 399 25.98 11.66 4.69
N ASP A 400 24.66 11.51 4.53
CA ASP A 400 23.79 12.68 4.27
C ASP A 400 23.69 13.61 5.48
N VAL A 401 23.61 14.90 5.23
CA VAL A 401 23.50 15.93 6.27
C VAL A 401 22.12 15.92 6.93
N SER A 402 21.07 15.58 6.16
CA SER A 402 19.69 15.59 6.63
C SER A 402 19.30 14.29 7.32
N ASP A 403 18.76 14.38 8.54
CA ASP A 403 18.23 13.24 9.28
C ASP A 403 17.07 12.55 8.57
N ASP A 404 16.21 13.31 7.88
CA ASP A 404 15.09 12.78 7.12
C ASP A 404 15.54 11.93 5.93
N VAL A 405 16.62 12.34 5.25
CA VAL A 405 17.21 11.59 4.14
C VAL A 405 17.88 10.31 4.66
N ARG A 406 18.65 10.41 5.76
CA ARG A 406 19.26 9.24 6.40
C ARG A 406 18.21 8.21 6.83
N ARG A 407 17.14 8.68 7.49
CA ARG A 407 16.02 7.82 7.89
C ARG A 407 15.39 7.12 6.69
N ALA A 408 15.03 7.88 5.65
CA ALA A 408 14.44 7.32 4.43
C ALA A 408 15.36 6.30 3.75
N ALA A 409 16.68 6.53 3.76
CA ALA A 409 17.65 5.58 3.20
C ALA A 409 17.65 4.25 3.95
N VAL A 410 17.60 4.28 5.29
CA VAL A 410 17.55 3.05 6.10
C VAL A 410 16.22 2.32 5.92
N GLU A 411 15.08 3.02 5.94
CA GLU A 411 13.76 2.43 5.67
C GLU A 411 13.71 1.75 4.30
N SER A 412 14.33 2.36 3.29
CA SER A 412 14.40 1.87 1.92
C SER A 412 15.17 0.57 1.78
N ILE A 413 16.12 0.26 2.68
CA ILE A 413 16.78 -1.05 2.74
C ILE A 413 15.73 -2.16 2.91
N GLY A 414 14.71 -1.94 3.75
CA GLY A 414 13.63 -2.88 3.94
C GLY A 414 12.86 -3.19 2.65
N PHE A 415 12.60 -2.18 1.81
CA PHE A 415 11.92 -2.36 0.52
C PHE A 415 12.79 -3.08 -0.52
N VAL A 416 14.07 -2.77 -0.59
CA VAL A 416 14.98 -3.45 -1.54
C VAL A 416 15.18 -4.91 -1.17
N MET A 417 15.20 -5.23 0.14
CA MET A 417 15.59 -6.53 0.66
C MET A 417 14.45 -7.46 1.10
N PHE A 418 13.17 -7.11 0.92
CA PHE A 418 12.07 -7.91 1.48
C PHE A 418 11.99 -9.35 0.95
N ARG A 419 12.60 -9.66 -0.19
CA ARG A 419 12.72 -11.06 -0.68
C ARG A 419 13.92 -11.81 -0.09
N ASN A 420 14.89 -11.09 0.45
CA ASN A 420 16.12 -11.62 1.05
C ASN A 420 16.16 -11.31 2.56
N GLN A 421 15.06 -11.56 3.23
CA GLN A 421 14.77 -11.19 4.62
C GLN A 421 15.81 -11.68 5.63
N ASP A 422 16.44 -12.83 5.38
CA ASP A 422 17.38 -13.46 6.31
C ASP A 422 18.69 -12.66 6.46
N GLN A 423 19.02 -11.83 5.46
CA GLN A 423 20.23 -11.00 5.47
C GLN A 423 20.02 -9.63 6.14
N VAL A 424 18.77 -9.17 6.26
CA VAL A 424 18.46 -7.81 6.73
C VAL A 424 18.91 -7.56 8.17
N PRO A 425 18.74 -8.46 9.15
CA PRO A 425 19.21 -8.23 10.50
C PRO A 425 20.72 -7.93 10.57
N SER A 426 21.54 -8.66 9.82
CA SER A 426 23.00 -8.42 9.79
C SER A 426 23.38 -7.09 9.14
N ILE A 427 22.61 -6.66 8.10
CA ILE A 427 22.86 -5.40 7.39
C ILE A 427 22.55 -4.18 8.27
N VAL A 428 21.44 -4.23 9.03
CA VAL A 428 20.98 -3.07 9.81
C VAL A 428 21.43 -3.11 11.27
N SER A 429 22.13 -4.15 11.74
CA SER A 429 22.54 -4.29 13.14
C SER A 429 23.28 -3.07 13.67
N LEU A 430 24.30 -2.59 12.95
CA LEU A 430 25.09 -1.41 13.35
C LEU A 430 24.26 -0.11 13.28
N LEU A 431 23.28 -0.03 12.37
CA LEU A 431 22.41 1.14 12.25
C LEU A 431 21.40 1.20 13.38
N SER A 432 20.98 0.05 13.92
CA SER A 432 20.06 -0.02 15.08
C SER A 432 20.68 0.49 16.38
N GLU A 433 22.01 0.50 16.48
CA GLU A 433 22.77 1.02 17.62
C GLU A 433 23.27 2.46 17.39
N SER A 434 22.86 3.11 16.28
CA SER A 434 23.29 4.47 15.95
C SER A 434 22.91 5.46 17.06
N TYR A 435 23.79 6.43 17.33
CA TYR A 435 23.47 7.55 18.23
C TYR A 435 22.32 8.41 17.69
N ASN A 436 22.10 8.43 16.37
CA ASN A 436 21.02 9.21 15.74
C ASN A 436 19.69 8.46 15.86
N PRO A 437 18.68 9.03 16.54
CA PRO A 437 17.39 8.37 16.71
C PRO A 437 16.62 8.19 15.40
N SER A 438 16.80 9.05 14.39
CA SER A 438 16.17 8.90 13.07
C SER A 438 16.67 7.65 12.34
N VAL A 439 17.97 7.33 12.47
CA VAL A 439 18.57 6.11 11.93
C VAL A 439 18.08 4.87 12.68
N ARG A 440 17.98 4.93 14.04
CA ARG A 440 17.43 3.82 14.82
C ARG A 440 15.96 3.53 14.46
N TYR A 441 15.15 4.58 14.29
CA TYR A 441 13.77 4.43 13.80
C TYR A 441 13.73 3.77 12.42
N GLY A 442 14.54 4.27 11.48
CA GLY A 442 14.65 3.69 10.14
C GLY A 442 15.04 2.21 10.17
N SER A 443 15.98 1.83 11.07
CA SER A 443 16.39 0.43 11.26
C SER A 443 15.26 -0.45 11.75
N ALA A 444 14.46 0.04 12.71
CA ALA A 444 13.27 -0.67 13.18
C ALA A 444 12.28 -0.90 12.03
N MET A 445 11.98 0.15 11.25
CA MET A 445 11.06 0.04 10.11
C MET A 445 11.60 -0.88 9.01
N ALA A 446 12.89 -0.82 8.70
CA ALA A 446 13.52 -1.71 7.71
C ALA A 446 13.37 -3.20 8.10
N LEU A 447 13.59 -3.52 9.39
CA LEU A 447 13.37 -4.87 9.93
C LEU A 447 11.90 -5.28 9.84
N GLY A 448 10.98 -4.39 10.23
CA GLY A 448 9.55 -4.63 10.14
C GLY A 448 9.08 -4.92 8.71
N ILE A 449 9.50 -4.10 7.74
CA ILE A 449 9.13 -4.23 6.33
C ILE A 449 9.70 -5.51 5.72
N ALA A 450 10.99 -5.74 5.88
CA ALA A 450 11.65 -6.88 5.25
C ALA A 450 11.26 -8.22 5.87
N CYS A 451 11.14 -8.30 7.19
CA CYS A 451 10.89 -9.54 7.92
C CYS A 451 9.40 -9.75 8.28
N ALA A 452 8.48 -9.02 7.65
CA ALA A 452 7.05 -9.12 7.94
C ALA A 452 6.51 -10.56 7.88
N GLY A 453 5.79 -10.98 8.92
CA GLY A 453 5.15 -12.30 9.00
C GLY A 453 6.10 -13.49 9.13
N THR A 454 7.42 -13.26 9.22
CA THR A 454 8.42 -14.34 9.29
C THR A 454 8.64 -14.88 10.70
N GLY A 455 8.42 -14.05 11.72
CA GLY A 455 8.79 -14.36 13.08
C GLY A 455 10.31 -14.49 13.28
N ASN A 456 11.13 -13.82 12.46
CA ASN A 456 12.59 -13.91 12.49
C ASN A 456 13.14 -13.53 13.87
N LYS A 457 13.89 -14.45 14.48
CA LYS A 457 14.39 -14.31 15.86
C LYS A 457 15.47 -13.25 16.00
N GLU A 458 16.33 -13.10 14.99
CA GLU A 458 17.42 -12.11 14.99
C GLU A 458 16.85 -10.70 14.86
N ALA A 459 15.87 -10.51 13.95
CA ALA A 459 15.16 -9.25 13.81
C ALA A 459 14.44 -8.83 15.11
N LEU A 460 13.78 -9.77 15.79
CA LEU A 460 13.13 -9.53 17.08
C LEU A 460 14.13 -9.22 18.20
N ALA A 461 15.33 -9.81 18.17
CA ALA A 461 16.38 -9.50 19.12
C ALA A 461 16.93 -8.08 18.96
N LEU A 462 17.04 -7.59 17.72
CA LEU A 462 17.46 -6.21 17.44
C LEU A 462 16.39 -5.18 17.78
N LEU A 463 15.09 -5.53 17.68
CA LEU A 463 13.98 -4.63 18.01
C LEU A 463 13.75 -4.49 19.52
N GLU A 464 14.06 -5.51 20.30
CA GLU A 464 13.78 -5.54 21.75
C GLU A 464 14.35 -4.32 22.50
N PRO A 465 15.63 -3.92 22.33
CA PRO A 465 16.16 -2.70 22.96
C PRO A 465 15.51 -1.42 22.40
N LEU A 466 15.09 -1.38 21.14
CA LEU A 466 14.46 -0.21 20.54
C LEU A 466 13.04 0.03 21.07
N THR A 467 12.36 -0.99 21.59
CA THR A 467 11.05 -0.82 22.24
C THR A 467 11.14 -0.12 23.61
N ASP A 468 12.35 -0.03 24.19
CA ASP A 468 12.66 0.66 25.43
C ASP A 468 13.59 1.87 25.23
N ASP A 469 13.74 2.32 23.97
CA ASP A 469 14.57 3.47 23.60
C ASP A 469 14.17 4.73 24.37
N SER A 470 15.12 5.60 24.65
CA SER A 470 14.88 6.89 25.32
C SER A 470 13.96 7.81 24.53
N VAL A 471 13.94 7.68 23.19
CA VAL A 471 13.18 8.55 22.28
C VAL A 471 11.84 7.92 21.90
N ALA A 472 10.74 8.62 22.15
CA ALA A 472 9.37 8.12 21.98
C ALA A 472 9.03 7.64 20.57
N PHE A 473 9.48 8.35 19.52
CA PHE A 473 9.18 7.94 18.16
C PHE A 473 9.98 6.70 17.72
N VAL A 474 11.15 6.43 18.31
CA VAL A 474 11.88 5.16 18.09
C VAL A 474 11.09 4.01 18.69
N ARG A 475 10.58 4.16 19.92
CA ARG A 475 9.69 3.16 20.54
C ARG A 475 8.44 2.92 19.71
N GLN A 476 7.82 4.00 19.16
CA GLN A 476 6.68 3.90 18.24
C GLN A 476 7.00 2.99 17.04
N GLY A 477 8.10 3.28 16.34
CA GLY A 477 8.53 2.49 15.17
C GLY A 477 8.83 1.03 15.53
N ALA A 478 9.49 0.80 16.67
CA ALA A 478 9.83 -0.53 17.15
C ALA A 478 8.57 -1.38 17.44
N PHE A 479 7.53 -0.83 18.09
CA PHE A 479 6.26 -1.55 18.32
C PHE A 479 5.54 -1.90 17.03
N VAL A 480 5.51 -0.99 16.05
CA VAL A 480 4.91 -1.25 14.75
C VAL A 480 5.70 -2.33 14.01
N ALA A 481 7.02 -2.23 13.98
CA ALA A 481 7.91 -3.20 13.31
C ALA A 481 7.81 -4.59 13.93
N GLU A 482 7.80 -4.70 15.26
CA GLU A 482 7.66 -5.98 15.96
C GLU A 482 6.30 -6.62 15.66
N ALA A 483 5.20 -5.82 15.63
CA ALA A 483 3.88 -6.29 15.22
C ALA A 483 3.88 -6.81 13.78
N MET A 484 4.59 -6.14 12.87
CA MET A 484 4.76 -6.58 11.49
C MET A 484 5.45 -7.94 11.39
N ILE A 485 6.52 -8.16 12.14
CA ILE A 485 7.27 -9.44 12.13
C ILE A 485 6.43 -10.56 12.75
N LEU A 486 5.66 -10.25 13.79
CA LEU A 486 4.85 -11.22 14.53
C LEU A 486 3.47 -11.46 13.91
N ILE A 487 3.06 -10.73 12.88
CA ILE A 487 1.78 -10.97 12.20
C ILE A 487 1.70 -12.43 11.75
N GLN A 488 0.53 -13.08 11.97
CA GLN A 488 0.31 -14.50 11.70
C GLN A 488 1.17 -15.49 12.51
N GLN A 489 1.98 -15.05 13.46
CA GLN A 489 2.70 -15.94 14.36
C GLN A 489 1.80 -16.33 15.56
N THR A 490 1.96 -17.56 16.02
CA THR A 490 1.27 -18.09 17.20
C THR A 490 2.24 -18.31 18.34
N ASP A 491 1.76 -18.35 19.58
CA ASP A 491 2.57 -18.60 20.78
C ASP A 491 3.42 -19.89 20.68
N VAL A 492 2.92 -20.89 19.93
CA VAL A 492 3.63 -22.16 19.69
C VAL A 492 4.78 -22.00 18.69
N MET A 493 4.63 -21.11 17.69
CA MET A 493 5.64 -20.91 16.66
C MET A 493 6.73 -19.94 17.12
N GLN A 494 6.32 -18.89 17.81
CA GLN A 494 7.18 -17.84 18.33
C GLN A 494 6.76 -17.46 19.76
N PRO A 495 7.51 -17.91 20.78
CA PRO A 495 7.17 -17.64 22.19
C PRO A 495 7.14 -16.16 22.56
N LYS A 496 7.88 -15.29 21.83
CA LYS A 496 7.89 -13.83 22.04
C LYS A 496 6.52 -13.17 21.81
N VAL A 497 5.59 -13.84 21.15
CA VAL A 497 4.22 -13.32 20.93
C VAL A 497 3.51 -12.98 22.25
N THR A 498 3.58 -13.86 23.25
CA THR A 498 2.92 -13.64 24.55
C THR A 498 3.52 -12.42 25.26
N THR A 499 4.85 -12.33 25.33
CA THR A 499 5.55 -11.22 25.97
C THR A 499 5.30 -9.90 25.24
N PHE A 500 5.24 -9.91 23.90
CA PHE A 500 4.92 -8.74 23.10
C PHE A 500 3.50 -8.23 23.38
N ARG A 501 2.51 -9.11 23.40
CA ARG A 501 1.11 -8.74 23.72
C ARG A 501 0.99 -8.11 25.11
N GLU A 502 1.68 -8.66 26.11
CA GLU A 502 1.72 -8.10 27.46
C GLU A 502 2.43 -6.73 27.47
N LYS A 503 3.53 -6.56 26.71
CA LYS A 503 4.26 -5.30 26.60
C LYS A 503 3.38 -4.22 25.97
N LEU A 504 2.69 -4.52 24.85
CA LEU A 504 1.73 -3.60 24.24
C LEU A 504 0.67 -3.14 25.23
N ARG A 505 0.06 -4.09 25.98
CA ARG A 505 -0.97 -3.78 26.95
C ARG A 505 -0.44 -2.85 28.04
N LYS A 506 0.72 -3.17 28.64
CA LYS A 506 1.35 -2.35 29.68
C LYS A 506 1.65 -0.94 29.19
N THR A 507 2.21 -0.80 27.97
CA THR A 507 2.52 0.52 27.36
C THR A 507 1.26 1.36 27.15
N ILE A 508 0.15 0.76 26.72
CA ILE A 508 -1.13 1.47 26.53
C ILE A 508 -1.73 1.93 27.86
N GLU A 509 -1.64 1.09 28.92
CA GLU A 509 -2.15 1.36 30.26
C GLU A 509 -1.31 2.39 31.04
N ASP A 510 -0.01 2.49 30.77
CA ASP A 510 0.91 3.35 31.51
C ASP A 510 0.53 4.81 31.36
N LYS A 511 0.25 5.51 32.46
CA LYS A 511 -0.16 6.93 32.49
C LYS A 511 1.00 7.87 32.17
N HIS A 512 2.22 7.44 32.35
CA HIS A 512 3.44 8.25 32.20
C HIS A 512 4.07 8.10 30.81
N GLU A 513 3.63 7.09 30.03
CA GLU A 513 4.16 6.86 28.68
C GLU A 513 3.71 7.96 27.70
N ASP A 514 4.60 8.30 26.77
CA ASP A 514 4.36 9.31 25.74
C ASP A 514 3.22 8.91 24.79
N ALA A 515 2.45 9.92 24.33
CA ALA A 515 1.32 9.72 23.43
C ALA A 515 1.74 9.08 22.08
N ILE A 516 2.94 9.40 21.59
CA ILE A 516 3.48 8.88 20.33
C ILE A 516 3.81 7.39 20.49
N THR A 517 4.42 7.00 21.62
CA THR A 517 4.70 5.59 21.93
C THR A 517 3.40 4.80 22.05
N LYS A 518 2.38 5.34 22.74
CA LYS A 518 1.05 4.73 22.82
C LYS A 518 0.39 4.59 21.46
N PHE A 519 0.52 5.60 20.59
CA PHE A 519 0.06 5.51 19.21
C PHE A 519 0.67 4.28 18.52
N GLY A 520 2.01 4.11 18.60
CA GLY A 520 2.71 2.94 18.03
C GLY A 520 2.21 1.60 18.62
N ALA A 521 2.01 1.54 19.93
CA ALA A 521 1.51 0.35 20.60
C ALA A 521 0.07 -0.01 20.18
N ILE A 522 -0.82 0.98 20.01
CA ILE A 522 -2.20 0.78 19.54
C ILE A 522 -2.20 0.33 18.06
N ILE A 523 -1.42 0.98 17.19
CA ILE A 523 -1.29 0.57 15.78
C ILE A 523 -0.69 -0.84 15.69
N GLY A 524 0.35 -1.14 16.49
CA GLY A 524 0.94 -2.47 16.59
C GLY A 524 -0.09 -3.53 17.02
N THR A 525 -0.95 -3.18 17.97
CA THR A 525 -2.07 -4.04 18.39
C THR A 525 -3.02 -4.31 17.22
N GLY A 526 -3.46 -3.28 16.51
CA GLY A 526 -4.33 -3.41 15.33
C GLY A 526 -3.70 -4.26 14.22
N THR A 527 -2.41 -4.07 13.96
CA THR A 527 -1.66 -4.82 12.95
C THR A 527 -1.52 -6.30 13.33
N TYR A 528 -1.13 -6.59 14.57
CA TYR A 528 -0.95 -7.95 15.04
C TYR A 528 -2.28 -8.73 15.06
N PHE A 529 -3.37 -8.11 15.56
CA PHE A 529 -4.70 -8.74 15.63
C PHE A 529 -5.52 -8.55 14.33
N SER A 530 -4.91 -8.10 13.24
CA SER A 530 -5.61 -7.99 11.96
C SER A 530 -6.27 -9.30 11.55
N THR A 531 -7.34 -9.23 10.78
CA THR A 531 -8.08 -10.41 10.30
C THR A 531 -7.18 -11.41 9.57
N PHE A 532 -6.09 -10.91 8.99
CA PHE A 532 -5.08 -11.74 8.34
C PHE A 532 -4.28 -12.60 9.33
N SER A 533 -4.12 -12.20 10.60
CA SER A 533 -3.47 -13.04 11.61
C SER A 533 -4.36 -14.19 12.07
N ASN A 534 -5.68 -14.03 12.01
CA ASN A 534 -6.64 -15.09 12.32
C ASN A 534 -6.69 -16.22 11.26
N TYR A 535 -6.09 -15.99 10.11
CA TYR A 535 -6.03 -16.94 8.99
C TYR A 535 -5.38 -18.28 9.36
N ARG A 536 -4.29 -18.27 10.12
CA ARG A 536 -3.60 -19.50 10.57
C ARG A 536 -4.33 -20.27 11.64
N PHE A 537 -5.11 -19.60 12.49
CA PHE A 537 -5.87 -20.26 13.56
C PHE A 537 -6.99 -21.16 13.01
N SER A 538 -7.65 -20.76 11.93
CA SER A 538 -8.74 -21.53 11.31
C SER A 538 -8.26 -22.81 10.62
N PHE A 539 -7.05 -22.82 10.06
CA PHE A 539 -6.48 -23.98 9.36
C PHE A 539 -5.99 -25.09 10.32
N ARG A 540 -5.64 -24.77 11.56
CA ARG A 540 -5.24 -25.80 12.54
C ARG A 540 -6.38 -26.71 12.98
N ASN A 541 -7.62 -26.23 12.92
CA ASN A 541 -8.80 -27.02 13.31
C ASN A 541 -9.34 -27.90 12.18
N TYR A 542 -8.96 -27.64 10.94
CA TYR A 542 -9.19 -28.57 9.83
C TYR A 542 -8.02 -29.53 9.71
N ARG A 543 -8.05 -30.60 10.49
CA ARG A 543 -7.20 -31.79 10.31
C ARG A 543 -7.55 -32.44 8.97
N CYS A 544 -7.02 -31.92 7.87
CA CYS A 544 -6.98 -32.64 6.60
C CYS A 544 -5.92 -33.74 6.74
N ARG A 545 -6.33 -34.89 7.30
CA ARG A 545 -5.60 -36.15 7.19
C ARG A 545 -5.73 -36.60 5.74
N ARG A 546 -4.69 -36.47 4.97
CA ARG A 546 -4.37 -36.98 3.62
C ARG A 546 -4.24 -35.87 2.59
N SER A 547 -3.05 -35.43 2.41
CA SER A 547 -2.31 -35.30 1.16
C SER A 547 -1.14 -34.32 1.36
N LYS A 548 0.07 -34.82 1.18
CA LYS A 548 1.30 -33.99 1.03
C LYS A 548 1.16 -32.96 -0.11
N TYR A 549 0.22 -33.16 -1.03
CA TYR A 549 -0.07 -32.25 -2.14
C TYR A 549 -0.88 -31.00 -1.73
N CYS A 550 -1.74 -31.08 -0.72
CA CYS A 550 -2.44 -29.89 -0.20
C CYS A 550 -1.49 -28.91 0.51
N TYR A 551 -0.41 -29.41 1.12
CA TYR A 551 0.57 -28.56 1.81
C TYR A 551 1.44 -27.78 0.83
N TRP A 552 1.79 -28.37 -0.29
CA TRP A 552 2.59 -27.76 -1.35
C TRP A 552 1.78 -26.81 -2.24
N SER A 553 0.57 -27.17 -2.62
CA SER A 553 -0.32 -26.30 -3.41
C SER A 553 -0.78 -25.07 -2.62
N PHE A 554 -0.98 -25.19 -1.29
CA PHE A 554 -1.35 -24.05 -0.44
C PHE A 554 -0.17 -23.11 -0.13
N HIS A 555 1.04 -23.63 0.03
CA HIS A 555 2.26 -22.82 0.11
C HIS A 555 2.70 -22.27 -1.25
N ALA A 556 2.33 -22.90 -2.35
CA ALA A 556 2.59 -22.40 -3.70
C ALA A 556 1.58 -21.33 -4.16
N ILE A 557 0.34 -21.40 -3.72
CA ILE A 557 -0.73 -20.45 -4.11
C ILE A 557 -0.77 -19.19 -3.21
N TRP A 558 -0.22 -19.28 -1.99
CA TRP A 558 -0.27 -18.18 -1.01
C TRP A 558 1.10 -17.69 -0.51
N PRO A 559 2.24 -17.90 -1.16
CA PRO A 559 3.49 -17.80 -0.41
C PRO A 559 4.09 -16.46 -0.66
N ARG A 560 4.14 -15.51 -0.81
CA ARG A 560 5.04 -14.34 -0.93
C ARG A 560 4.44 -13.13 -1.64
N THR A 561 3.51 -13.36 -2.56
CA THR A 561 2.92 -12.28 -3.37
C THR A 561 1.65 -11.69 -2.77
N CYS A 562 0.80 -12.47 -2.11
CA CYS A 562 -0.38 -11.93 -1.44
C CYS A 562 -0.03 -11.16 -0.15
N SER A 563 1.05 -11.53 0.55
CA SER A 563 1.58 -10.68 1.62
C SER A 563 2.10 -9.35 1.05
N ILE A 564 2.65 -9.33 -0.14
CA ILE A 564 3.21 -8.13 -0.77
C ILE A 564 2.11 -7.21 -1.32
N SER A 565 1.12 -7.71 -2.06
CA SER A 565 0.03 -6.86 -2.59
C SER A 565 -0.96 -6.42 -1.50
N CYS A 566 -1.29 -7.26 -0.53
CA CYS A 566 -2.05 -6.85 0.66
C CYS A 566 -1.22 -5.95 1.58
N TRP A 567 0.10 -6.14 1.66
CA TRP A 567 1.02 -5.29 2.39
C TRP A 567 1.22 -3.95 1.71
N HIS A 568 1.42 -3.91 0.39
CA HIS A 568 1.46 -2.65 -0.36
C HIS A 568 0.14 -1.89 -0.25
N ALA A 569 -1.00 -2.56 -0.34
CA ALA A 569 -2.29 -1.91 -0.14
C ALA A 569 -2.54 -1.52 1.33
N SER A 570 -2.08 -2.30 2.31
CA SER A 570 -2.19 -1.94 3.74
C SER A 570 -1.13 -0.95 4.17
N PHE A 571 0.09 -1.02 3.63
CA PHE A 571 1.15 -0.05 3.89
C PHE A 571 0.92 1.26 3.14
N LEU A 572 0.41 1.23 1.90
CA LEU A 572 -0.11 2.41 1.22
C LEU A 572 -1.34 2.95 1.94
N ALA A 573 -2.22 2.11 2.48
CA ALA A 573 -3.33 2.55 3.33
C ALA A 573 -2.81 3.13 4.67
N VAL A 574 -1.73 2.62 5.23
CA VAL A 574 -1.07 3.20 6.42
C VAL A 574 -0.37 4.50 6.08
N LEU A 575 0.39 4.56 4.98
CA LEU A 575 1.01 5.80 4.49
C LEU A 575 -0.01 6.87 4.12
N VAL A 576 -1.20 6.47 3.69
CA VAL A 576 -2.25 7.37 3.17
C VAL A 576 -3.37 7.59 4.19
N LEU A 577 -3.68 6.62 5.08
CA LEU A 577 -4.66 6.78 6.17
C LEU A 577 -4.16 7.62 7.33
N VAL A 578 -2.86 7.62 7.56
CA VAL A 578 -2.26 8.52 8.54
C VAL A 578 -1.84 9.75 7.75
N PRO A 579 -2.37 10.95 8.05
CA PRO A 579 -1.80 12.18 7.51
C PRO A 579 -0.30 12.10 7.69
N LEU A 580 0.48 12.29 6.63
CA LEU A 580 1.94 12.21 6.66
C LEU A 580 2.53 13.04 7.81
N ASP A 581 1.82 14.08 8.26
CA ASP A 581 2.15 14.89 9.45
C ASP A 581 2.03 14.14 10.79
N SER A 582 1.29 13.04 10.87
CA SER A 582 1.16 12.25 12.12
C SER A 582 2.07 11.01 12.15
N LEU A 583 2.58 10.58 11.00
CA LEU A 583 3.72 9.64 10.89
C LEU A 583 5.07 10.38 10.98
N LEU A 584 5.08 11.67 10.64
CA LEU A 584 6.23 12.53 10.83
C LEU A 584 6.26 12.96 12.29
N VAL A 585 7.35 12.68 12.95
CA VAL A 585 7.77 13.23 14.22
C VAL A 585 7.31 14.67 14.30
N PRO A 586 6.54 15.10 15.32
CA PRO A 586 6.22 16.50 15.49
C PRO A 586 7.54 17.27 15.46
N ARG A 587 7.69 18.17 14.50
CA ARG A 587 8.83 19.08 14.47
C ARG A 587 8.80 19.83 15.80
N ILE A 588 9.77 19.59 16.65
CA ILE A 588 10.05 20.48 17.78
C ILE A 588 10.29 21.86 17.15
N PRO A 589 9.50 22.89 17.46
CA PRO A 589 9.71 24.20 16.87
C PRO A 589 11.15 24.64 17.13
N PRO A 590 11.84 25.28 16.16
CA PRO A 590 13.24 25.67 16.29
C PRO A 590 13.56 26.47 17.57
N LYS A 591 12.56 27.11 18.16
CA LYS A 591 12.68 27.85 19.44
C LYS A 591 12.92 26.96 20.67
N LEU A 592 12.58 25.67 20.62
CA LEU A 592 12.87 24.73 21.72
C LEU A 592 14.29 24.11 21.63
N TYR A 593 14.86 24.05 20.43
CA TYR A 593 16.25 23.63 20.27
C TYR A 593 17.24 24.60 20.95
N HIS A 594 17.00 25.91 20.84
CA HIS A 594 17.86 26.91 21.49
C HIS A 594 17.75 26.91 23.03
N LEU A 595 16.63 26.48 23.60
CA LEU A 595 16.49 26.33 25.04
C LEU A 595 17.22 25.09 25.57
N PHE A 596 17.26 24.02 24.80
CA PHE A 596 18.02 22.80 25.16
C PHE A 596 19.54 22.99 25.04
N GLU A 597 20.03 23.74 24.05
CA GLU A 597 21.45 24.09 23.94
C GLU A 597 21.91 25.04 25.08
N GLN A 598 21.04 25.94 25.53
CA GLN A 598 21.35 26.80 26.67
C GLN A 598 21.38 26.05 28.00
N GLU A 599 20.53 25.04 28.22
CA GLU A 599 20.57 24.21 29.44
C GLU A 599 21.77 23.23 29.45
N LEU A 600 22.16 22.68 28.30
CA LEU A 600 23.36 21.83 28.19
C LEU A 600 24.67 22.61 28.30
N GLY A 601 24.73 23.86 27.84
CA GLY A 601 25.89 24.75 28.02
C GLY A 601 26.14 25.13 29.50
N HIS A 602 25.10 25.29 30.27
CA HIS A 602 25.20 25.59 31.71
C HIS A 602 25.50 24.37 32.60
N ALA A 603 25.36 23.15 32.07
CA ALA A 603 25.75 21.93 32.80
C ALA A 603 27.21 21.56 32.65
N GLN A 604 27.89 22.02 31.59
CA GLN A 604 29.33 21.79 31.39
C GLN A 604 30.24 22.78 32.14
N ASP A 605 29.72 23.94 32.56
CA ASP A 605 30.50 24.93 33.37
C ASP A 605 30.44 24.70 34.90
N ARG A 606 29.88 23.56 35.36
CA ARG A 606 29.77 23.19 36.78
C ARG A 606 30.48 21.88 37.18
N HIS A 607 31.43 21.43 36.36
CA HIS A 607 32.34 20.34 36.81
C HIS A 607 33.78 20.69 36.59
#